data_b74428a910ef0478522db62ffd8ea05b
#
_entry.id   b74428a910ef0478522db62ffd8ea05b
#
_cell.length_a   1.000
_cell.length_b   1.000
_cell.length_c   1.000
_cell.angle_alpha   90.00
_cell.angle_beta   90.00
_cell.angle_gamma   90.00
#
_symmetry.space_group_name_H-M   'P 1'
#
loop_
_entity.id
_entity.type
_entity.pdbx_description
1 polymer ?
#
loop_
_entity_poly.entity_id
_entity_poly.type
_entity_poly.pdbx_seq_one_letter_code
_entity_poly.pdbx_strand_id
1 'polypeptide(L)'
;VTIFHRTNKGVTITAEGDEFLAYARQILDQVGLMQERYLNVNERNPRFSVSCQHYSFAVNAFVDVIRKFDARKYDFTLRETQTYEIIEDVARLRSEIGILFINDFNEAVIRKILKSYELEFHELFTAKPHVFISRKHPLAECSVIRNEQLEEYPYLSFEQGEHNSFYFSEE
;
A
#
# COMPACT_ATOMS: atom_id res chain seq x y z
N VAL A 1 3.80 -29.40 -14.76
CA VAL A 1 4.38 -28.05 -14.80
C VAL A 1 5.90 -28.17 -14.87
N THR A 2 6.51 -27.60 -15.89
CA THR A 2 7.96 -27.53 -16.00
C THR A 2 8.41 -26.18 -15.47
N ILE A 3 9.05 -26.14 -14.30
CA ILE A 3 9.42 -24.90 -13.63
C ILE A 3 10.69 -24.27 -14.23
N PHE A 4 11.65 -25.11 -14.64
CA PHE A 4 12.94 -24.66 -15.16
C PHE A 4 13.30 -25.31 -16.49
N HIS A 5 13.91 -24.53 -17.38
CA HIS A 5 14.62 -25.04 -18.55
C HIS A 5 16.13 -24.98 -18.34
N ARG A 6 16.81 -26.10 -18.61
CA ARG A 6 18.26 -26.14 -18.62
C ARG A 6 18.78 -25.81 -20.02
N THR A 7 19.70 -24.85 -20.09
CA THR A 7 20.36 -24.45 -21.33
C THR A 7 21.88 -24.61 -21.18
N ASN A 8 22.61 -24.52 -22.27
CA ASN A 8 24.09 -24.56 -22.24
C ASN A 8 24.68 -23.33 -21.50
N LYS A 9 23.86 -22.33 -21.19
CA LYS A 9 24.24 -21.10 -20.47
C LYS A 9 23.74 -21.07 -19.02
N GLY A 10 23.09 -22.12 -18.54
CA GLY A 10 22.53 -22.21 -17.19
C GLY A 10 21.07 -22.63 -17.18
N VAL A 11 20.37 -22.28 -16.08
CA VAL A 11 18.96 -22.60 -15.84
C VAL A 11 18.13 -21.33 -15.97
N THR A 12 17.02 -21.39 -16.72
CA THR A 12 16.04 -20.30 -16.86
C THR A 12 14.68 -20.77 -16.35
N ILE A 13 13.91 -19.85 -15.78
CA ILE A 13 12.52 -20.09 -15.34
C ILE A 13 11.62 -20.11 -16.57
N THR A 14 10.64 -21.01 -16.62
CA THR A 14 9.59 -21.00 -17.63
C THR A 14 8.49 -20.03 -17.25
N ALA A 15 7.59 -19.64 -18.19
CA ALA A 15 6.42 -18.83 -17.86
C ALA A 15 5.50 -19.53 -16.84
N GLU A 16 5.26 -20.84 -17.01
CA GLU A 16 4.50 -21.65 -16.04
C GLU A 16 5.25 -21.78 -14.70
N GLY A 17 6.58 -21.80 -14.74
CA GLY A 17 7.42 -21.85 -13.55
C GLY A 17 7.35 -20.54 -12.75
N ASP A 18 7.32 -19.41 -13.42
CA ASP A 18 7.22 -18.11 -12.76
C ASP A 18 5.87 -17.95 -12.07
N GLU A 19 4.77 -18.32 -12.75
CA GLU A 19 3.44 -18.37 -12.16
C GLU A 19 3.38 -19.32 -10.95
N PHE A 20 3.91 -20.54 -11.08
CA PHE A 20 3.96 -21.48 -9.98
C PHE A 20 4.73 -20.94 -8.77
N LEU A 21 5.89 -20.32 -9.01
CA LEU A 21 6.71 -19.75 -7.95
C LEU A 21 6.04 -18.56 -7.26
N ALA A 22 5.23 -17.77 -7.99
CA ALA A 22 4.42 -16.71 -7.42
C ALA A 22 3.41 -17.27 -6.41
N TYR A 23 2.65 -18.30 -6.78
CA TYR A 23 1.73 -18.98 -5.86
C TYR A 23 2.46 -19.66 -4.69
N ALA A 24 3.60 -20.31 -4.95
CA ALA A 24 4.37 -20.97 -3.90
C ALA A 24 4.88 -19.95 -2.86
N ARG A 25 5.35 -18.79 -3.28
CA ARG A 25 5.74 -17.69 -2.36
C ARG A 25 4.55 -17.23 -1.51
N GLN A 26 3.38 -17.04 -2.10
CA GLN A 26 2.18 -16.66 -1.35
C GLN A 26 1.82 -17.70 -0.27
N ILE A 27 1.90 -18.98 -0.58
CA ILE A 27 1.64 -20.04 0.39
C ILE A 27 2.67 -20.02 1.52
N LEU A 28 3.95 -19.87 1.20
CA LEU A 28 5.02 -19.79 2.20
C LEU A 28 4.87 -18.56 3.09
N ASP A 29 4.48 -17.42 2.54
CA ASP A 29 4.19 -16.20 3.30
C ASP A 29 3.03 -16.44 4.28
N GLN A 30 1.94 -17.09 3.85
CA GLN A 30 0.82 -17.44 4.72
C GLN A 30 1.22 -18.44 5.82
N VAL A 31 2.02 -19.44 5.49
CA VAL A 31 2.57 -20.38 6.49
C VAL A 31 3.44 -19.63 7.49
N GLY A 32 4.28 -18.71 7.03
CA GLY A 32 5.10 -17.86 7.89
C GLY A 32 4.26 -17.04 8.87
N LEU A 33 3.21 -16.37 8.39
CA LEU A 33 2.26 -15.62 9.21
C LEU A 33 1.54 -16.51 10.25
N MET A 34 1.12 -17.70 9.83
CA MET A 34 0.49 -18.67 10.73
C MET A 34 1.47 -19.14 11.83
N GLN A 35 2.71 -19.44 11.45
CA GLN A 35 3.76 -19.82 12.40
C GLN A 35 4.08 -18.69 13.38
N GLU A 36 4.19 -17.46 12.88
CA GLU A 36 4.40 -16.27 13.71
C GLU A 36 3.26 -16.08 14.71
N ARG A 37 2.02 -16.26 14.25
CA ARG A 37 0.83 -16.00 15.07
C ARG A 37 0.56 -17.08 16.12
N TYR A 38 0.84 -18.34 15.80
CA TYR A 38 0.39 -19.48 16.63
C TYR A 38 1.51 -20.33 17.23
N LEU A 39 2.71 -20.36 16.63
CA LEU A 39 3.79 -21.25 17.07
C LEU A 39 4.91 -20.52 17.82
N ASN A 40 5.09 -19.21 17.59
CA ASN A 40 6.20 -18.42 18.16
C ASN A 40 5.73 -17.41 19.23
N VAL A 41 4.59 -17.66 19.87
CA VAL A 41 3.95 -16.74 20.84
C VAL A 41 4.85 -16.36 22.02
N ASN A 42 5.85 -17.15 22.35
CA ASN A 42 6.73 -16.94 23.52
C ASN A 42 8.07 -16.27 23.24
N GLU A 43 8.44 -16.06 21.99
CA GLU A 43 9.80 -15.57 21.65
C GLU A 43 9.87 -14.31 20.79
N ARG A 44 8.73 -13.83 20.24
CA ARG A 44 8.71 -12.63 19.39
C ARG A 44 7.76 -11.57 19.93
N ASN A 45 8.15 -10.34 19.72
CA ASN A 45 7.32 -9.18 20.02
C ASN A 45 6.03 -9.21 19.18
N PRO A 46 4.87 -8.83 19.76
CA PRO A 46 3.65 -8.63 18.98
C PRO A 46 3.92 -7.67 17.83
N ARG A 47 3.43 -8.01 16.65
CA ARG A 47 3.60 -7.21 15.45
C ARG A 47 2.44 -6.23 15.29
N PHE A 48 2.75 -5.02 14.83
CA PHE A 48 1.76 -4.04 14.39
C PHE A 48 2.24 -3.39 13.08
N SER A 49 1.51 -3.62 12.00
CA SER A 49 1.87 -3.16 10.67
C SER A 49 0.75 -2.33 10.06
N VAL A 50 1.12 -1.24 9.39
CA VAL A 50 0.21 -0.35 8.68
C VAL A 50 0.70 -0.21 7.26
N SER A 51 -0.18 -0.36 6.26
CA SER A 51 0.08 -0.03 4.86
C SER A 51 -0.68 1.23 4.47
N CYS A 52 -0.01 2.17 3.85
CA CYS A 52 -0.62 3.43 3.39
C CYS A 52 0.08 3.93 2.13
N GLN A 53 -0.51 4.94 1.48
CA GLN A 53 0.22 5.76 0.52
C GLN A 53 1.08 6.82 1.24
N HIS A 54 1.65 7.76 0.47
CA HIS A 54 2.55 8.79 0.99
C HIS A 54 1.82 9.86 1.83
N TYR A 55 1.20 9.44 2.93
CA TYR A 55 0.47 10.33 3.82
C TYR A 55 1.31 10.75 5.03
N SER A 56 1.74 11.99 5.06
CA SER A 56 2.48 12.54 6.21
C SER A 56 1.71 12.43 7.53
N PHE A 57 0.36 12.55 7.50
CA PHE A 57 -0.45 12.37 8.70
C PHE A 57 -0.39 10.92 9.23
N ALA A 58 -0.36 9.92 8.33
CA ALA A 58 -0.27 8.52 8.72
C ALA A 58 1.09 8.20 9.35
N VAL A 59 2.17 8.71 8.75
CA VAL A 59 3.53 8.60 9.31
C VAL A 59 3.60 9.23 10.70
N ASN A 60 3.07 10.44 10.87
CA ASN A 60 3.06 11.12 12.15
C ASN A 60 2.25 10.35 13.22
N ALA A 61 1.05 9.88 12.86
CA ALA A 61 0.22 9.07 13.75
C ALA A 61 0.91 7.77 14.14
N PHE A 62 1.58 7.10 13.20
CA PHE A 62 2.34 5.88 13.45
C PHE A 62 3.50 6.11 14.41
N VAL A 63 4.26 7.20 14.23
CA VAL A 63 5.33 7.60 15.16
C VAL A 63 4.78 7.88 16.55
N ASP A 64 3.60 8.51 16.66
CA ASP A 64 2.97 8.78 17.95
C ASP A 64 2.47 7.49 18.63
N VAL A 65 2.04 6.49 17.86
CA VAL A 65 1.76 5.15 18.39
C VAL A 65 3.02 4.51 18.96
N ILE A 66 4.13 4.50 18.20
CA ILE A 66 5.42 3.94 18.67
C ILE A 66 5.87 4.59 19.98
N ARG A 67 5.71 5.92 20.11
CA ARG A 67 6.09 6.65 21.32
C ARG A 67 5.28 6.27 22.56
N LYS A 68 4.04 5.79 22.38
CA LYS A 68 3.15 5.37 23.48
C LYS A 68 3.41 3.93 23.94
N PHE A 69 4.04 3.14 23.11
CA PHE A 69 4.33 1.73 23.39
C PHE A 69 5.84 1.53 23.56
N ASP A 70 6.24 0.53 24.31
CA ASP A 70 7.65 0.16 24.42
C ASP A 70 8.09 -0.54 23.12
N ALA A 71 8.82 0.18 22.26
CA ALA A 71 9.31 -0.32 20.98
C ALA A 71 10.18 -1.59 21.09
N ARG A 72 10.67 -1.93 22.29
CA ARG A 72 11.40 -3.19 22.52
C ARG A 72 10.47 -4.39 22.68
N LYS A 73 9.18 -4.14 22.89
CA LYS A 73 8.15 -5.18 23.11
C LYS A 73 7.23 -5.39 21.90
N TYR A 74 7.39 -4.60 20.86
CA TYR A 74 6.55 -4.64 19.66
C TYR A 74 7.42 -4.55 18.41
N ASP A 75 6.99 -5.24 17.37
CA ASP A 75 7.57 -5.12 16.03
C ASP A 75 6.67 -4.24 15.17
N PHE A 76 7.10 -2.99 14.94
CA PHE A 76 6.35 -1.97 14.22
C PHE A 76 6.80 -1.89 12.76
N THR A 77 5.87 -1.99 11.82
CA THR A 77 6.14 -1.84 10.39
C THR A 77 5.19 -0.84 9.75
N LEU A 78 5.73 0.18 9.09
CA LEU A 78 4.98 1.07 8.21
C LEU A 78 5.41 0.78 6.77
N ARG A 79 4.44 0.47 5.90
CA ARG A 79 4.64 0.22 4.47
C ARG A 79 4.01 1.36 3.69
N GLU A 80 4.82 2.06 2.92
CA GLU A 80 4.33 3.03 1.94
C GLU A 80 4.27 2.34 0.58
N THR A 81 3.06 2.16 0.07
CA THR A 81 2.83 1.41 -1.17
C THR A 81 1.57 1.90 -1.90
N GLN A 82 1.21 1.24 -2.98
CA GLN A 82 0.14 1.61 -3.90
C GLN A 82 -1.23 1.16 -3.38
N THR A 83 -2.31 1.82 -3.82
CA THR A 83 -3.67 1.58 -3.31
C THR A 83 -4.10 0.12 -3.38
N TYR A 84 -3.86 -0.56 -4.50
CA TYR A 84 -4.23 -1.97 -4.63
C TYR A 84 -3.41 -2.86 -3.68
N GLU A 85 -2.12 -2.61 -3.56
CA GLU A 85 -1.24 -3.35 -2.66
C GLU A 85 -1.58 -3.13 -1.19
N ILE A 86 -2.06 -1.93 -0.81
CA ILE A 86 -2.58 -1.68 0.54
C ILE A 86 -3.72 -2.64 0.87
N ILE A 87 -4.67 -2.79 -0.07
CA ILE A 87 -5.80 -3.71 0.08
C ILE A 87 -5.31 -5.15 0.22
N GLU A 88 -4.39 -5.57 -0.66
CA GLU A 88 -3.82 -6.91 -0.59
C GLU A 88 -3.01 -7.16 0.69
N ASP A 89 -2.28 -6.16 1.19
CA ASP A 89 -1.52 -6.29 2.44
C ASP A 89 -2.44 -6.60 3.61
N VAL A 90 -3.59 -5.93 3.69
CA VAL A 90 -4.56 -6.20 4.74
C VAL A 90 -5.26 -7.55 4.51
N ALA A 91 -5.69 -7.83 3.29
CA ALA A 91 -6.36 -9.10 2.95
C ALA A 91 -5.47 -10.33 3.23
N ARG A 92 -4.17 -10.19 3.04
CA ARG A 92 -3.18 -11.25 3.29
C ARG A 92 -2.56 -11.19 4.69
N LEU A 93 -3.09 -10.38 5.58
CA LEU A 93 -2.61 -10.21 6.95
C LEU A 93 -1.14 -9.77 7.05
N ARG A 94 -0.62 -9.10 6.02
CA ARG A 94 0.71 -8.46 6.04
C ARG A 94 0.70 -7.13 6.80
N SER A 95 -0.46 -6.49 6.86
CA SER A 95 -0.72 -5.31 7.67
C SER A 95 -2.07 -5.46 8.38
N GLU A 96 -2.16 -4.98 9.61
CA GLU A 96 -3.38 -4.96 10.40
C GLU A 96 -4.33 -3.85 9.96
N ILE A 97 -3.76 -2.76 9.42
CA ILE A 97 -4.51 -1.59 8.97
C ILE A 97 -3.98 -1.16 7.59
N GLY A 98 -4.92 -0.84 6.70
CA GLY A 98 -4.68 -0.14 5.44
C GLY A 98 -5.27 1.25 5.48
N ILE A 99 -4.52 2.28 5.08
CA ILE A 99 -5.02 3.65 4.96
C ILE A 99 -5.03 4.02 3.49
N LEU A 100 -6.20 4.31 2.96
CA LEU A 100 -6.40 4.65 1.55
C LEU A 100 -7.42 5.78 1.39
N PHE A 101 -7.44 6.37 0.21
CA PHE A 101 -8.31 7.48 -0.16
C PHE A 101 -9.52 6.99 -0.95
N ILE A 102 -10.70 7.50 -0.59
CA ILE A 102 -11.94 7.28 -1.34
C ILE A 102 -12.57 8.64 -1.68
N ASN A 103 -13.03 8.77 -2.91
CA ASN A 103 -13.82 9.89 -3.40
C ASN A 103 -15.03 9.38 -4.19
N ASP A 104 -15.91 10.29 -4.62
CA ASP A 104 -17.12 9.94 -5.38
C ASP A 104 -16.83 9.16 -6.67
N PHE A 105 -15.66 9.36 -7.25
CA PHE A 105 -15.27 8.73 -8.50
C PHE A 105 -14.79 7.29 -8.32
N ASN A 106 -13.98 7.00 -7.28
CA ASN A 106 -13.37 5.68 -7.08
C ASN A 106 -14.11 4.80 -6.07
N GLU A 107 -15.05 5.36 -5.30
CA GLU A 107 -15.73 4.67 -4.20
C GLU A 107 -16.34 3.33 -4.62
N ALA A 108 -17.08 3.31 -5.73
CA ALA A 108 -17.77 2.10 -6.17
C ALA A 108 -16.78 0.95 -6.50
N VAL A 109 -15.64 1.28 -7.09
CA VAL A 109 -14.60 0.31 -7.45
C VAL A 109 -13.87 -0.16 -6.21
N ILE A 110 -13.40 0.75 -5.36
CA ILE A 110 -12.68 0.41 -4.13
C ILE A 110 -13.56 -0.44 -3.20
N ARG A 111 -14.80 -0.03 -2.95
CA ARG A 111 -15.72 -0.80 -2.09
C ARG A 111 -16.03 -2.20 -2.64
N LYS A 112 -16.10 -2.35 -3.96
CA LYS A 112 -16.28 -3.68 -4.58
C LYS A 112 -15.08 -4.58 -4.33
N ILE A 113 -13.86 -4.03 -4.44
CA ILE A 113 -12.63 -4.78 -4.17
C ILE A 113 -12.53 -5.13 -2.68
N LEU A 114 -12.75 -4.19 -1.78
CA LEU A 114 -12.77 -4.44 -0.33
C LEU A 114 -13.74 -5.56 0.04
N LYS A 115 -14.96 -5.52 -0.54
CA LYS A 115 -15.97 -6.57 -0.32
C LYS A 115 -15.51 -7.94 -0.83
N SER A 116 -14.79 -8.01 -1.94
CA SER A 116 -14.29 -9.29 -2.47
C SER A 116 -13.22 -9.93 -1.58
N TYR A 117 -12.54 -9.13 -0.76
CA TYR A 117 -11.57 -9.57 0.24
C TYR A 117 -12.15 -9.61 1.67
N GLU A 118 -13.47 -9.42 1.83
CA GLU A 118 -14.14 -9.38 3.15
C GLU A 118 -13.57 -8.31 4.09
N LEU A 119 -13.12 -7.18 3.52
CA LEU A 119 -12.57 -6.05 4.27
C LEU A 119 -13.64 -4.97 4.50
N GLU A 120 -13.58 -4.31 5.65
CA GLU A 120 -14.41 -3.17 6.01
C GLU A 120 -13.67 -1.87 5.87
N PHE A 121 -14.35 -0.83 5.39
CA PHE A 121 -13.83 0.54 5.32
C PHE A 121 -14.47 1.41 6.39
N HIS A 122 -13.64 2.04 7.19
CA HIS A 122 -14.05 3.01 8.20
C HIS A 122 -13.48 4.40 7.84
N GLU A 123 -14.35 5.39 7.70
CA GLU A 123 -13.92 6.76 7.46
C GLU A 123 -13.15 7.31 8.65
N LEU A 124 -11.96 7.88 8.40
CA LEU A 124 -11.17 8.59 9.41
C LEU A 124 -11.52 10.08 9.44
N PHE A 125 -11.51 10.71 8.28
CA PHE A 125 -11.88 12.11 8.08
C PHE A 125 -12.05 12.40 6.59
N THR A 126 -12.72 13.50 6.29
CA THR A 126 -12.83 14.03 4.93
C THR A 126 -11.85 15.20 4.76
N ALA A 127 -11.08 15.19 3.69
CA ALA A 127 -10.14 16.25 3.34
C ALA A 127 -10.44 16.82 1.95
N LYS A 128 -10.08 18.08 1.75
CA LYS A 128 -10.12 18.71 0.42
C LYS A 128 -8.76 18.53 -0.25
N PRO A 129 -8.71 18.28 -1.57
CA PRO A 129 -7.44 18.22 -2.28
C PRO A 129 -6.75 19.59 -2.27
N HIS A 130 -5.44 19.57 -2.19
CA HIS A 130 -4.59 20.75 -2.22
C HIS A 130 -3.47 20.57 -3.22
N VAL A 131 -3.14 21.65 -3.91
CA VAL A 131 -2.01 21.65 -4.84
C VAL A 131 -0.70 21.72 -4.05
N PHE A 132 0.20 20.79 -4.28
CA PHE A 132 1.53 20.76 -3.71
C PHE A 132 2.54 21.29 -4.73
N ILE A 133 3.08 22.47 -4.47
CA ILE A 133 4.03 23.16 -5.37
C ILE A 133 5.23 23.72 -4.59
N SER A 134 6.32 23.95 -5.30
CA SER A 134 7.50 24.62 -4.74
C SER A 134 7.15 26.05 -4.29
N ARG A 135 7.78 26.53 -3.21
CA ARG A 135 7.69 27.94 -2.78
C ARG A 135 8.19 28.94 -3.85
N LYS A 136 8.95 28.46 -4.83
CA LYS A 136 9.46 29.27 -5.95
C LYS A 136 8.55 29.20 -7.18
N HIS A 137 7.44 28.45 -7.11
CA HIS A 137 6.51 28.32 -8.22
C HIS A 137 5.77 29.65 -8.46
N PRO A 138 5.51 30.04 -9.71
CA PRO A 138 4.80 31.28 -10.01
C PRO A 138 3.43 31.42 -9.31
N LEU A 139 2.76 30.31 -9.05
CA LEU A 139 1.46 30.28 -8.36
C LEU A 139 1.60 30.18 -6.83
N ALA A 140 2.81 30.18 -6.24
CA ALA A 140 3.00 29.97 -4.81
C ALA A 140 2.36 31.06 -3.92
N GLU A 141 2.23 32.28 -4.46
CA GLU A 141 1.61 33.42 -3.76
C GLU A 141 0.08 33.47 -3.94
N CYS A 142 -0.51 32.59 -4.75
CA CYS A 142 -1.95 32.53 -4.97
C CYS A 142 -2.63 31.90 -3.77
N SER A 143 -3.61 32.56 -3.19
CA SER A 143 -4.45 32.00 -2.10
C SER A 143 -5.39 30.91 -2.58
N VAL A 144 -5.74 30.92 -3.85
CA VAL A 144 -6.58 29.92 -4.54
C VAL A 144 -5.96 29.67 -5.91
N ILE A 145 -5.79 28.38 -6.24
CA ILE A 145 -5.31 27.95 -7.55
C ILE A 145 -6.47 27.22 -8.25
N ARG A 146 -6.74 27.58 -9.50
CA ARG A 146 -7.76 26.94 -10.33
C ARG A 146 -7.12 25.92 -11.26
N ASN A 147 -7.85 24.88 -11.64
CA ASN A 147 -7.34 23.80 -12.50
C ASN A 147 -6.78 24.34 -13.83
N GLU A 148 -7.45 25.35 -14.42
CA GLU A 148 -7.02 25.94 -15.68
C GLU A 148 -5.62 26.59 -15.58
N GLN A 149 -5.23 27.05 -14.39
CA GLN A 149 -3.90 27.63 -14.16
C GLN A 149 -2.82 26.56 -14.03
N LEU A 150 -3.19 25.30 -13.75
CA LEU A 150 -2.27 24.17 -13.65
C LEU A 150 -1.95 23.54 -15.00
N GLU A 151 -2.81 23.72 -16.02
CA GLU A 151 -2.64 23.14 -17.36
C GLU A 151 -1.34 23.60 -18.05
N GLU A 152 -0.81 24.78 -17.68
CA GLU A 152 0.46 25.30 -18.22
C GLU A 152 1.72 24.68 -17.61
N TYR A 153 1.57 23.86 -16.55
CA TYR A 153 2.68 23.30 -15.80
C TYR A 153 2.70 21.78 -15.87
N PRO A 154 3.89 21.15 -15.76
CA PRO A 154 3.99 19.71 -15.71
C PRO A 154 3.33 19.19 -14.42
N TYR A 155 2.51 18.16 -14.60
CA TYR A 155 1.84 17.46 -13.52
C TYR A 155 2.65 16.23 -13.13
N LEU A 156 2.82 16.02 -11.83
CA LEU A 156 3.53 14.88 -11.29
C LEU A 156 2.56 14.06 -10.43
N SER A 157 2.47 12.79 -10.74
CA SER A 157 1.64 11.84 -10.02
C SER A 157 2.45 10.64 -9.54
N PHE A 158 1.91 9.91 -8.57
CA PHE A 158 2.50 8.65 -8.13
C PHE A 158 2.00 7.50 -9.01
N GLU A 159 2.93 6.74 -9.54
CA GLU A 159 2.64 5.55 -10.34
C GLU A 159 1.97 4.47 -9.45
N GLN A 160 0.90 3.84 -10.00
CA GLN A 160 0.14 2.78 -9.33
C GLN A 160 0.56 1.36 -9.78
N GLY A 161 1.75 1.21 -10.38
CA GLY A 161 2.34 -0.07 -10.78
C GLY A 161 1.51 -0.86 -11.79
N GLU A 162 1.45 -2.17 -11.63
CA GLU A 162 0.73 -3.07 -12.54
C GLU A 162 -0.79 -2.81 -12.54
N HIS A 163 -1.32 -2.26 -11.45
CA HIS A 163 -2.71 -1.85 -11.30
C HIS A 163 -2.92 -0.37 -11.59
N ASN A 164 -2.08 0.20 -12.48
CA ASN A 164 -2.17 1.62 -12.86
C ASN A 164 -3.50 1.90 -13.54
N SER A 165 -4.50 2.19 -12.73
CA SER A 165 -5.85 2.53 -13.13
C SER A 165 -6.20 3.89 -12.52
N PHE A 166 -6.93 4.70 -13.27
CA PHE A 166 -7.43 5.99 -12.81
C PHE A 166 -8.21 5.92 -11.48
N TYR A 167 -8.80 4.76 -11.17
CA TYR A 167 -9.53 4.54 -9.92
C TYR A 167 -8.63 4.37 -8.69
N PHE A 168 -7.34 4.10 -8.87
CA PHE A 168 -6.38 3.97 -7.78
C PHE A 168 -5.51 5.21 -7.60
N SER A 169 -5.57 6.13 -8.56
CA SER A 169 -4.94 7.44 -8.45
C SER A 169 -5.67 8.29 -7.43
N GLU A 170 -4.95 9.06 -6.63
CA GLU A 170 -5.49 10.01 -5.64
C GLU A 170 -5.70 11.41 -6.21
N GLU A 171 -5.68 11.54 -7.51
CA GLU A 171 -5.65 12.81 -8.23
C GLU A 171 -6.96 13.13 -8.91
#